data_dd7376216f1c740c925f84051a13e105
#
_entry.id   dd7376216f1c740c925f84051a13e105
#
_cell.length_a   1.000
_cell.length_b   1.000
_cell.length_c   1.000
_cell.angle_alpha   90.00
_cell.angle_beta   90.00
_cell.angle_gamma   90.00
#
_symmetry.space_group_name_H-M   'P 1'
#
loop_
_entity.id
_entity.type
_entity.pdbx_description
1 polymer ?
#
loop_
_entity_poly.entity_id
_entity_poly.type
_entity_poly.pdbx_seq_one_letter_code
_entity_poly.pdbx_strand_id
1 'polypeptide(L)'
;MVLVELSKEDYSSALSQFSEVSFTQSLEMAELLRKRGFKVRFMGLKADGAIQVAGLLYSKAMAGGQHMEMNTGPASRDLAYLKAFYQALQAFAKKNGALELIIKPYDTYQEYTSEGEPASQERRDLLVTLTDLGFQHDGLQTGYPGGEPDWLYVKSLEGMTAQNLRKSFSKKGKPLANKVASFGTKLRRLKRSELPIFKEITSSTSERRDYSDKSLDYYEDFYDAFGDNCEFMVAEINFQDYLTNLQNDLGNLGVKLSDLGEKLAANPDSRKYQNMKKEYQAQAETFEKRISEAKELIAEHGSEDVVMAGSLFVYTAREAIYLFSGSYTEFNKFYAPVALQEHVMLEAIRRGIPTYNFLGIQGVFDGSDGVLRFKQNFNGSIVRKMGTFRYYPRPLKKKAIDSVKKLLGRS
;
A
#
# COMPACT_ATOMS: atom_id res chain seq x y z
N MET A 1 -30.72 3.33 20.71
CA MET A 1 -29.34 3.16 20.26
C MET A 1 -28.42 3.36 21.45
N VAL A 2 -27.49 2.44 21.72
CA VAL A 2 -26.59 2.50 22.87
C VAL A 2 -25.16 2.22 22.42
N LEU A 3 -24.22 3.07 22.84
CA LEU A 3 -22.77 2.82 22.66
C LEU A 3 -22.33 1.81 23.73
N VAL A 4 -21.68 0.74 23.30
CA VAL A 4 -21.17 -0.33 24.16
C VAL A 4 -19.71 -0.62 23.84
N GLU A 5 -18.97 -1.08 24.85
CA GLU A 5 -17.66 -1.69 24.63
C GLU A 5 -17.88 -3.16 24.32
N LEU A 6 -17.34 -3.64 23.19
CA LEU A 6 -17.55 -4.99 22.68
C LEU A 6 -16.47 -5.94 23.19
N SER A 7 -16.82 -7.22 23.32
CA SER A 7 -15.83 -8.29 23.41
C SER A 7 -15.04 -8.41 22.09
N LYS A 8 -13.89 -9.10 22.12
CA LYS A 8 -13.11 -9.40 20.92
C LYS A 8 -13.93 -10.21 19.90
N GLU A 9 -14.72 -11.15 20.39
CA GLU A 9 -15.57 -12.05 19.61
C GLU A 9 -16.72 -11.28 18.96
N ASP A 10 -17.44 -10.44 19.73
CA ASP A 10 -18.53 -9.61 19.20
C ASP A 10 -18.03 -8.61 18.17
N TYR A 11 -16.86 -8.00 18.42
CA TYR A 11 -16.24 -7.07 17.47
C TYR A 11 -15.86 -7.75 16.16
N SER A 12 -15.19 -8.90 16.22
CA SER A 12 -14.84 -9.69 15.04
C SER A 12 -16.06 -10.11 14.24
N SER A 13 -17.11 -10.59 14.94
CA SER A 13 -18.39 -10.97 14.33
C SER A 13 -19.06 -9.77 13.63
N ALA A 14 -19.04 -8.59 14.24
CA ALA A 14 -19.60 -7.38 13.64
C ALA A 14 -18.82 -6.97 12.39
N LEU A 15 -17.48 -6.93 12.43
CA LEU A 15 -16.63 -6.55 11.29
C LEU A 15 -16.84 -7.47 10.09
N SER A 16 -17.07 -8.77 10.30
CA SER A 16 -17.29 -9.73 9.21
C SER A 16 -18.54 -9.41 8.38
N GLN A 17 -19.48 -8.66 8.96
CA GLN A 17 -20.77 -8.30 8.33
C GLN A 17 -20.74 -6.93 7.63
N PHE A 18 -19.68 -6.15 7.79
CA PHE A 18 -19.56 -4.85 7.13
C PHE A 18 -18.84 -4.98 5.79
N SER A 19 -19.27 -4.19 4.80
CA SER A 19 -18.70 -4.21 3.45
C SER A 19 -17.32 -3.56 3.37
N GLU A 20 -17.13 -2.45 4.07
CA GLU A 20 -15.89 -1.67 4.06
C GLU A 20 -15.25 -1.69 5.45
N VAL A 21 -14.10 -2.33 5.57
CA VAL A 21 -13.32 -2.43 6.81
C VAL A 21 -11.86 -2.31 6.48
N SER A 22 -11.21 -1.28 7.03
CA SER A 22 -9.75 -1.12 6.90
C SER A 22 -9.00 -2.12 7.78
N PHE A 23 -7.81 -2.54 7.35
CA PHE A 23 -6.90 -3.38 8.15
C PHE A 23 -6.53 -2.74 9.51
N THR A 24 -6.56 -1.40 9.60
CA THR A 24 -6.29 -0.69 10.87
C THR A 24 -7.41 -0.89 11.91
N GLN A 25 -8.56 -1.41 11.50
CA GLN A 25 -9.65 -1.79 12.37
C GLN A 25 -9.63 -3.28 12.74
N SER A 26 -8.60 -4.02 12.35
CA SER A 26 -8.49 -5.46 12.60
C SER A 26 -8.12 -5.80 14.05
N LEU A 27 -8.26 -7.07 14.42
CA LEU A 27 -7.80 -7.59 15.71
C LEU A 27 -6.28 -7.60 15.79
N GLU A 28 -5.60 -7.83 14.69
CA GLU A 28 -4.15 -7.80 14.55
C GLU A 28 -3.60 -6.39 14.82
N MET A 29 -4.27 -5.36 14.28
CA MET A 29 -3.93 -3.97 14.58
C MET A 29 -4.16 -3.64 16.06
N ALA A 30 -5.22 -4.16 16.66
CA ALA A 30 -5.47 -3.99 18.09
C ALA A 30 -4.34 -4.59 18.95
N GLU A 31 -3.80 -5.74 18.54
CA GLU A 31 -2.67 -6.38 19.20
C GLU A 31 -1.39 -5.55 19.04
N LEU A 32 -1.08 -5.11 17.82
CA LEU A 32 0.05 -4.23 17.54
C LEU A 32 -0.02 -2.95 18.38
N LEU A 33 -1.16 -2.30 18.45
CA LEU A 33 -1.35 -1.08 19.23
C LEU A 33 -1.14 -1.32 20.74
N ARG A 34 -1.61 -2.47 21.29
CA ARG A 34 -1.35 -2.84 22.68
C ARG A 34 0.14 -3.05 22.95
N LYS A 35 0.86 -3.75 22.09
CA LYS A 35 2.32 -3.91 22.17
C LYS A 35 3.03 -2.56 22.14
N ARG A 36 2.50 -1.59 21.39
CA ARG A 36 3.03 -0.21 21.29
C ARG A 36 2.59 0.70 22.46
N GLY A 37 1.95 0.14 23.49
CA GLY A 37 1.58 0.83 24.71
C GLY A 37 0.31 1.68 24.63
N PHE A 38 -0.55 1.45 23.64
CA PHE A 38 -1.87 2.08 23.58
C PHE A 38 -2.90 1.25 24.35
N LYS A 39 -3.84 1.94 24.99
CA LYS A 39 -5.06 1.32 25.49
C LYS A 39 -6.05 1.21 24.34
N VAL A 40 -6.48 -0.01 24.03
CA VAL A 40 -7.38 -0.31 22.91
C VAL A 40 -8.74 -0.74 23.44
N ARG A 41 -9.82 -0.22 22.82
CA ARG A 41 -11.21 -0.59 23.06
C ARG A 41 -11.92 -0.84 21.74
N PHE A 42 -12.82 -1.81 21.74
CA PHE A 42 -13.71 -2.07 20.62
C PHE A 42 -15.06 -1.40 20.94
N MET A 43 -15.38 -0.32 20.22
CA MET A 43 -16.58 0.46 20.42
C MET A 43 -17.66 0.03 19.42
N GLY A 44 -18.88 -0.21 19.88
CA GLY A 44 -19.99 -0.55 19.03
C GLY A 44 -21.24 0.27 19.32
N LEU A 45 -22.04 0.58 18.29
CA LEU A 45 -23.40 1.10 18.44
C LEU A 45 -24.39 -0.04 18.25
N LYS A 46 -25.12 -0.39 19.32
CA LYS A 46 -26.17 -1.39 19.28
C LYS A 46 -27.52 -0.72 19.03
N ALA A 47 -28.20 -1.15 17.98
CA ALA A 47 -29.58 -0.76 17.65
C ALA A 47 -30.33 -1.97 17.07
N ASP A 48 -31.62 -2.07 17.36
CA ASP A 48 -32.52 -3.10 16.83
C ASP A 48 -31.97 -4.53 17.03
N GLY A 49 -31.36 -4.75 18.20
CA GLY A 49 -30.79 -6.06 18.57
C GLY A 49 -29.45 -6.42 17.94
N ALA A 50 -28.93 -5.59 17.04
CA ALA A 50 -27.68 -5.84 16.31
C ALA A 50 -26.66 -4.71 16.49
N ILE A 51 -25.37 -5.00 16.20
CA ILE A 51 -24.31 -4.01 16.11
C ILE A 51 -24.39 -3.39 14.72
N GLN A 52 -24.67 -2.08 14.67
CA GLN A 52 -24.82 -1.32 13.42
C GLN A 52 -23.54 -0.58 13.02
N VAL A 53 -22.74 -0.19 14.02
CA VAL A 53 -21.44 0.46 13.82
C VAL A 53 -20.43 -0.16 14.76
N ALA A 54 -19.23 -0.41 14.31
CA ALA A 54 -18.13 -0.86 15.16
C ALA A 54 -16.81 -0.19 14.77
N GLY A 55 -15.97 0.14 15.77
CA GLY A 55 -14.68 0.76 15.53
C GLY A 55 -13.67 0.50 16.65
N LEU A 56 -12.41 0.39 16.26
CA LEU A 56 -11.28 0.27 17.14
C LEU A 56 -10.87 1.67 17.60
N LEU A 57 -11.08 1.97 18.88
CA LEU A 57 -10.67 3.20 19.53
C LEU A 57 -9.39 2.92 20.34
N TYR A 58 -8.31 3.64 20.06
CA TYR A 58 -7.12 3.56 20.89
C TYR A 58 -6.82 4.88 21.58
N SER A 59 -6.11 4.81 22.68
CA SER A 59 -5.80 5.99 23.49
C SER A 59 -4.44 5.87 24.18
N LYS A 60 -3.84 7.02 24.43
CA LYS A 60 -2.57 7.17 25.16
C LYS A 60 -2.61 8.41 26.03
N ALA A 61 -1.99 8.34 27.20
CA ALA A 61 -1.86 9.51 28.07
C ALA A 61 -1.04 10.59 27.38
N MET A 62 -1.49 11.84 27.54
CA MET A 62 -0.80 13.03 27.08
C MET A 62 -0.89 14.12 28.13
N ALA A 63 -0.08 15.19 27.98
CA ALA A 63 -0.11 16.32 28.90
C ALA A 63 -1.53 16.92 28.98
N GLY A 64 -2.13 16.83 30.16
CA GLY A 64 -3.44 17.38 30.45
C GLY A 64 -4.64 16.48 30.16
N GLY A 65 -4.46 15.23 29.72
CA GLY A 65 -5.57 14.30 29.47
C GLY A 65 -5.14 13.08 28.67
N GLN A 66 -6.04 12.64 27.80
CA GLN A 66 -5.78 11.52 26.90
C GLN A 66 -5.93 11.96 25.45
N HIS A 67 -5.05 11.47 24.60
CA HIS A 67 -5.27 11.38 23.17
C HIS A 67 -6.14 10.14 22.90
N MET A 68 -7.20 10.29 22.14
CA MET A 68 -8.05 9.20 21.65
C MET A 68 -8.14 9.29 20.14
N GLU A 69 -8.04 8.14 19.46
CA GLU A 69 -8.11 8.11 18.00
C GLU A 69 -8.81 6.85 17.50
N MET A 70 -9.57 7.02 16.42
CA MET A 70 -10.14 5.96 15.61
C MET A 70 -9.66 6.17 14.16
N ASN A 71 -8.63 5.42 13.79
CA ASN A 71 -7.98 5.56 12.48
C ASN A 71 -8.65 4.67 11.43
N THR A 72 -9.00 5.23 10.29
CA THR A 72 -9.70 4.59 9.16
C THR A 72 -10.91 3.75 9.59
N GLY A 73 -11.73 4.36 10.42
CA GLY A 73 -12.97 3.80 10.98
C GLY A 73 -13.91 4.89 11.50
N PRO A 74 -15.09 4.49 12.01
CA PRO A 74 -15.58 3.13 12.22
C PRO A 74 -16.07 2.47 10.92
N ALA A 75 -16.32 1.16 10.97
CA ALA A 75 -17.10 0.45 9.97
C ALA A 75 -18.61 0.51 10.35
N SER A 76 -19.47 0.64 9.35
CA SER A 76 -20.91 0.78 9.56
C SER A 76 -21.71 0.00 8.52
N ARG A 77 -22.90 -0.48 8.91
CA ARG A 77 -23.88 -1.04 7.96
C ARG A 77 -24.59 0.04 7.15
N ASP A 78 -24.89 1.17 7.82
CA ASP A 78 -25.64 2.28 7.23
C ASP A 78 -25.13 3.60 7.83
N LEU A 79 -24.94 4.60 6.98
CA LEU A 79 -24.54 5.96 7.37
C LEU A 79 -25.53 6.60 8.36
N ALA A 80 -26.80 6.21 8.36
CA ALA A 80 -27.81 6.71 9.28
C ALA A 80 -27.44 6.50 10.76
N TYR A 81 -26.69 5.45 11.07
CA TYR A 81 -26.24 5.16 12.43
C TYR A 81 -24.99 5.93 12.87
N LEU A 82 -24.22 6.47 11.93
CA LEU A 82 -22.94 7.13 12.23
C LEU A 82 -23.12 8.39 13.07
N LYS A 83 -24.17 9.19 12.83
CA LYS A 83 -24.44 10.38 13.65
C LYS A 83 -24.61 10.04 15.12
N ALA A 84 -25.43 9.04 15.43
CA ALA A 84 -25.67 8.58 16.81
C ALA A 84 -24.40 7.98 17.43
N PHE A 85 -23.61 7.24 16.64
CA PHE A 85 -22.34 6.68 17.09
C PHE A 85 -21.35 7.79 17.47
N TYR A 86 -21.14 8.79 16.63
CA TYR A 86 -20.20 9.88 16.90
C TYR A 86 -20.64 10.75 18.08
N GLN A 87 -21.95 11.04 18.23
CA GLN A 87 -22.47 11.74 19.42
C GLN A 87 -22.16 10.97 20.71
N ALA A 88 -22.42 9.68 20.71
CA ALA A 88 -22.14 8.85 21.87
C ALA A 88 -20.64 8.69 22.14
N LEU A 89 -19.82 8.63 21.09
CA LEU A 89 -18.37 8.57 21.20
C LEU A 89 -17.77 9.88 21.76
N GLN A 90 -18.32 11.05 21.39
CA GLN A 90 -17.95 12.35 22.00
C GLN A 90 -18.23 12.37 23.51
N ALA A 91 -19.43 11.90 23.92
CA ALA A 91 -19.80 11.80 25.33
C ALA A 91 -18.86 10.83 26.07
N PHE A 92 -18.55 9.68 25.47
CA PHE A 92 -17.59 8.72 26.01
C PHE A 92 -16.19 9.36 26.16
N ALA A 93 -15.68 10.02 25.15
CA ALA A 93 -14.37 10.67 25.18
C ALA A 93 -14.31 11.73 26.28
N LYS A 94 -15.35 12.57 26.43
CA LYS A 94 -15.45 13.59 27.49
C LYS A 94 -15.44 12.96 28.88
N LYS A 95 -16.22 11.89 29.08
CA LYS A 95 -16.31 11.14 30.34
C LYS A 95 -14.99 10.49 30.73
N ASN A 96 -14.22 9.99 29.75
CA ASN A 96 -12.95 9.30 29.97
C ASN A 96 -11.74 10.23 29.90
N GLY A 97 -11.92 11.54 30.00
CA GLY A 97 -10.83 12.49 30.17
C GLY A 97 -10.03 12.79 28.90
N ALA A 98 -10.62 12.59 27.74
CA ALA A 98 -9.95 12.97 26.49
C ALA A 98 -9.72 14.47 26.44
N LEU A 99 -8.53 14.86 26.01
CA LEU A 99 -8.18 16.21 25.61
C LEU A 99 -8.50 16.45 24.14
N GLU A 100 -8.31 15.40 23.34
CA GLU A 100 -8.69 15.36 21.93
C GLU A 100 -9.21 13.97 21.54
N LEU A 101 -10.13 13.95 20.59
CA LEU A 101 -10.62 12.76 19.90
C LEU A 101 -10.42 13.01 18.40
N ILE A 102 -9.64 12.15 17.77
CA ILE A 102 -9.37 12.18 16.33
C ILE A 102 -10.14 11.05 15.67
N ILE A 103 -10.83 11.37 14.58
CA ILE A 103 -11.53 10.42 13.72
C ILE A 103 -10.99 10.59 12.31
N LYS A 104 -10.61 9.48 11.69
CA LYS A 104 -10.28 9.41 10.27
C LYS A 104 -11.23 8.37 9.63
N PRO A 105 -12.36 8.79 9.04
CA PRO A 105 -13.28 7.86 8.42
C PRO A 105 -12.62 7.10 7.26
N TYR A 106 -12.95 5.81 7.10
CA TYR A 106 -12.51 5.03 5.94
C TYR A 106 -13.39 5.29 4.71
N ASP A 107 -14.48 6.01 4.90
CA ASP A 107 -15.42 6.37 3.84
C ASP A 107 -14.73 7.13 2.71
N THR A 108 -15.16 6.82 1.49
CA THR A 108 -14.69 7.49 0.28
C THR A 108 -15.39 8.83 0.12
N TYR A 109 -14.61 9.91 -0.01
CA TYR A 109 -15.13 11.24 -0.37
C TYR A 109 -15.47 11.33 -1.85
N GLN A 110 -14.55 10.89 -2.72
CA GLN A 110 -14.72 10.92 -4.17
C GLN A 110 -13.80 9.89 -4.84
N GLU A 111 -14.25 9.35 -5.97
CA GLU A 111 -13.48 8.47 -6.82
C GLU A 111 -12.97 9.22 -8.07
N TYR A 112 -11.83 8.79 -8.58
CA TYR A 112 -11.19 9.36 -9.77
C TYR A 112 -10.67 8.24 -10.67
N THR A 113 -10.54 8.58 -11.96
CA THR A 113 -9.81 7.70 -12.90
C THR A 113 -8.34 7.57 -12.50
N SER A 114 -7.63 6.64 -13.13
CA SER A 114 -6.18 6.48 -12.96
C SER A 114 -5.40 7.76 -13.29
N GLU A 115 -5.93 8.62 -14.12
CA GLU A 115 -5.35 9.87 -14.59
C GLU A 115 -5.70 11.08 -13.70
N GLY A 116 -6.58 10.87 -12.70
CA GLY A 116 -6.97 11.93 -11.76
C GLY A 116 -8.22 12.71 -12.14
N GLU A 117 -8.97 12.26 -13.15
CA GLU A 117 -10.25 12.86 -13.51
C GLU A 117 -11.36 12.36 -12.58
N PRO A 118 -12.27 13.24 -12.09
CA PRO A 118 -13.39 12.81 -11.24
C PRO A 118 -14.23 11.73 -11.90
N ALA A 119 -14.47 10.62 -11.21
CA ALA A 119 -15.27 9.48 -11.66
C ALA A 119 -16.57 9.31 -10.86
N SER A 120 -16.72 10.02 -9.74
CA SER A 120 -17.96 10.08 -8.95
C SER A 120 -18.26 11.50 -8.48
N GLN A 121 -19.47 11.69 -7.94
CA GLN A 121 -19.80 12.91 -7.21
C GLN A 121 -19.13 12.92 -5.82
N GLU A 122 -18.92 14.11 -5.26
CA GLU A 122 -18.43 14.30 -3.90
C GLU A 122 -19.47 13.81 -2.87
N ARG A 123 -19.04 12.99 -1.94
CA ARG A 123 -19.91 12.49 -0.84
C ARG A 123 -19.71 13.37 0.40
N ARG A 124 -20.53 14.42 0.50
CA ARG A 124 -20.40 15.43 1.57
C ARG A 124 -21.18 15.12 2.83
N ASP A 125 -22.09 14.17 2.81
CA ASP A 125 -23.06 13.92 3.90
C ASP A 125 -22.37 13.61 5.23
N LEU A 126 -21.36 12.75 5.23
CA LEU A 126 -20.60 12.43 6.43
C LEU A 126 -19.75 13.59 6.92
N LEU A 127 -19.14 14.36 5.98
CA LEU A 127 -18.36 15.53 6.31
C LEU A 127 -19.24 16.60 7.00
N VAL A 128 -20.43 16.87 6.45
CA VAL A 128 -21.44 17.77 7.05
C VAL A 128 -21.87 17.23 8.40
N THR A 129 -22.20 15.94 8.50
CA THR A 129 -22.63 15.31 9.76
C THR A 129 -21.60 15.50 10.88
N LEU A 130 -20.30 15.26 10.59
CA LEU A 130 -19.23 15.40 11.58
C LEU A 130 -19.00 16.87 11.97
N THR A 131 -19.03 17.80 11.01
CA THR A 131 -18.88 19.22 11.30
C THR A 131 -20.07 19.78 12.10
N ASP A 132 -21.29 19.38 11.82
CA ASP A 132 -22.49 19.73 12.59
C ASP A 132 -22.44 19.20 14.04
N LEU A 133 -21.76 18.08 14.26
CA LEU A 133 -21.48 17.56 15.60
C LEU A 133 -20.33 18.29 16.32
N GLY A 134 -19.73 19.30 15.69
CA GLY A 134 -18.67 20.10 16.29
C GLY A 134 -17.25 19.51 16.13
N PHE A 135 -17.07 18.54 15.24
CA PHE A 135 -15.72 18.17 14.83
C PHE A 135 -15.12 19.24 13.92
N GLN A 136 -13.86 19.54 14.10
CA GLN A 136 -13.08 20.39 13.22
C GLN A 136 -12.44 19.52 12.14
N HIS A 137 -12.71 19.82 10.89
CA HIS A 137 -12.12 19.12 9.75
C HIS A 137 -10.79 19.77 9.39
N ASP A 138 -9.72 19.01 9.24
CA ASP A 138 -8.39 19.51 8.86
C ASP A 138 -8.31 19.97 7.39
N GLY A 139 -9.39 19.82 6.64
CA GLY A 139 -9.49 20.12 5.21
C GLY A 139 -9.19 18.90 4.35
N LEU A 140 -9.58 18.98 3.09
CA LEU A 140 -9.29 17.97 2.07
C LEU A 140 -7.87 18.24 1.52
N GLN A 141 -6.88 17.60 2.12
CA GLN A 141 -5.47 17.86 1.84
C GLN A 141 -4.93 17.00 0.70
N THR A 142 -3.77 17.36 0.18
CA THR A 142 -2.91 16.57 -0.71
C THR A 142 -1.62 16.20 0.03
N GLY A 143 -0.82 15.31 -0.54
CA GLY A 143 0.37 14.80 0.13
C GLY A 143 0.05 13.76 1.20
N TYR A 144 0.82 13.78 2.27
CA TYR A 144 0.72 12.83 3.39
C TYR A 144 0.53 13.57 4.71
N PRO A 145 -0.64 14.16 4.97
CA PRO A 145 -0.92 14.91 6.19
C PRO A 145 -0.75 14.01 7.42
N GLY A 146 0.12 14.43 8.36
CA GLY A 146 0.43 13.61 9.53
C GLY A 146 1.13 12.28 9.23
N GLY A 147 1.69 12.12 8.02
CA GLY A 147 2.39 10.92 7.57
C GLY A 147 1.47 9.83 6.97
N GLU A 148 0.17 10.10 6.83
CA GLU A 148 -0.80 9.17 6.25
C GLU A 148 -1.46 9.77 5.00
N PRO A 149 -1.76 8.96 3.96
CA PRO A 149 -2.36 9.45 2.74
C PRO A 149 -3.88 9.54 2.83
N ASP A 150 -4.46 10.65 2.32
CA ASP A 150 -5.90 10.76 2.05
C ASP A 150 -6.26 10.30 0.62
N TRP A 151 -5.27 10.14 -0.25
CA TRP A 151 -5.43 9.70 -1.62
C TRP A 151 -4.83 8.31 -1.80
N LEU A 152 -5.65 7.34 -2.19
CA LEU A 152 -5.27 5.94 -2.35
C LEU A 152 -5.39 5.54 -3.82
N TYR A 153 -4.46 4.70 -4.28
CA TYR A 153 -4.57 4.03 -5.58
C TYR A 153 -5.02 2.60 -5.36
N VAL A 154 -6.12 2.19 -5.99
CA VAL A 154 -6.72 0.87 -5.79
C VAL A 154 -6.96 0.17 -7.12
N LYS A 155 -7.00 -1.17 -7.10
CA LYS A 155 -7.35 -1.98 -8.26
C LYS A 155 -8.36 -3.05 -7.86
N SER A 156 -9.47 -3.12 -8.59
CA SER A 156 -10.40 -4.25 -8.46
C SER A 156 -9.75 -5.52 -9.01
N LEU A 157 -9.83 -6.59 -8.23
CA LEU A 157 -9.44 -7.95 -8.61
C LEU A 157 -10.65 -8.85 -8.83
N GLU A 158 -11.86 -8.33 -8.72
CA GLU A 158 -13.09 -9.08 -8.95
C GLU A 158 -13.12 -9.68 -10.36
N GLY A 159 -13.42 -10.97 -10.45
CA GLY A 159 -13.44 -11.71 -11.72
C GLY A 159 -12.06 -11.90 -12.38
N MET A 160 -10.98 -11.48 -11.71
CA MET A 160 -9.62 -11.70 -12.21
C MET A 160 -9.12 -13.10 -11.89
N THR A 161 -8.26 -13.60 -12.79
CA THR A 161 -7.56 -14.87 -12.67
C THR A 161 -6.07 -14.66 -12.92
N ALA A 162 -5.24 -15.63 -12.54
CA ALA A 162 -3.80 -15.56 -12.83
C ALA A 162 -3.51 -15.41 -14.35
N GLN A 163 -4.35 -15.98 -15.21
CA GLN A 163 -4.17 -15.93 -16.68
C GLN A 163 -4.52 -14.56 -17.29
N ASN A 164 -5.44 -13.80 -16.65
CA ASN A 164 -5.88 -12.52 -17.20
C ASN A 164 -5.31 -11.29 -16.47
N LEU A 165 -4.65 -11.47 -15.32
CA LEU A 165 -4.12 -10.36 -14.51
C LEU A 165 -3.22 -9.41 -15.32
N ARG A 166 -2.17 -9.93 -15.98
CA ARG A 166 -1.27 -9.11 -16.82
C ARG A 166 -1.97 -8.43 -17.99
N LYS A 167 -3.06 -9.03 -18.52
CA LYS A 167 -3.85 -8.42 -19.59
C LYS A 167 -4.59 -7.17 -19.12
N SER A 168 -4.88 -7.09 -17.81
CA SER A 168 -5.55 -5.95 -17.18
C SER A 168 -4.61 -4.76 -16.88
N PHE A 169 -3.30 -4.94 -16.99
CA PHE A 169 -2.33 -3.87 -16.78
C PHE A 169 -2.41 -2.82 -17.91
N SER A 170 -1.92 -1.63 -17.66
CA SER A 170 -1.91 -0.55 -18.64
C SER A 170 -1.06 -0.91 -19.87
N LYS A 171 -1.22 -0.13 -20.96
CA LYS A 171 -0.42 -0.31 -22.19
C LYS A 171 1.09 -0.27 -21.93
N LYS A 172 1.55 0.46 -20.90
CA LYS A 172 2.96 0.52 -20.48
C LYS A 172 3.30 -0.57 -19.47
N GLY A 173 2.39 -0.92 -18.57
CA GLY A 173 2.62 -1.89 -17.51
C GLY A 173 2.74 -3.33 -18.00
N LYS A 174 1.94 -3.72 -18.99
CA LYS A 174 2.00 -5.09 -19.54
C LYS A 174 3.36 -5.45 -20.14
N PRO A 175 3.98 -4.67 -21.05
CA PRO A 175 5.33 -4.95 -21.53
C PRO A 175 6.37 -4.92 -20.40
N LEU A 176 6.20 -4.01 -19.42
CA LEU A 176 7.09 -3.92 -18.27
C LEU A 176 7.06 -5.21 -17.43
N ALA A 177 5.89 -5.74 -17.09
CA ALA A 177 5.76 -6.98 -16.34
C ALA A 177 6.36 -8.18 -17.10
N ASN A 178 6.17 -8.25 -18.43
CA ASN A 178 6.80 -9.27 -19.25
C ASN A 178 8.33 -9.17 -19.23
N LYS A 179 8.87 -7.95 -19.29
CA LYS A 179 10.33 -7.70 -19.22
C LYS A 179 10.88 -8.14 -17.85
N VAL A 180 10.20 -7.81 -16.76
CA VAL A 180 10.62 -8.19 -15.41
C VAL A 180 10.68 -9.70 -15.23
N ALA A 181 9.70 -10.42 -15.78
CA ALA A 181 9.69 -11.88 -15.75
C ALA A 181 10.89 -12.52 -16.47
N SER A 182 11.50 -11.83 -17.46
CA SER A 182 12.69 -12.33 -18.18
C SER A 182 14.01 -12.13 -17.43
N PHE A 183 14.02 -11.37 -16.34
CA PHE A 183 15.27 -11.14 -15.58
C PHE A 183 15.65 -12.31 -14.64
N GLY A 184 14.71 -13.24 -14.38
CA GLY A 184 14.96 -14.32 -13.43
C GLY A 184 14.89 -13.84 -11.97
N THR A 185 14.13 -12.77 -11.69
CA THR A 185 13.92 -12.27 -10.32
C THR A 185 13.27 -13.36 -9.46
N LYS A 186 13.89 -13.64 -8.32
CA LYS A 186 13.39 -14.55 -7.30
C LYS A 186 12.62 -13.75 -6.25
N LEU A 187 11.49 -14.29 -5.78
CA LEU A 187 10.70 -13.67 -4.72
C LEU A 187 10.74 -14.57 -3.48
N ARG A 188 11.07 -13.98 -2.34
CA ARG A 188 11.22 -14.73 -1.10
C ARG A 188 10.50 -14.02 0.06
N ARG A 189 9.73 -14.79 0.84
CA ARG A 189 9.15 -14.33 2.10
C ARG A 189 10.22 -14.37 3.18
N LEU A 190 10.40 -13.26 3.89
CA LEU A 190 11.31 -13.17 5.03
C LEU A 190 10.68 -13.81 6.26
N LYS A 191 11.52 -14.51 7.04
CA LYS A 191 11.20 -14.97 8.39
C LYS A 191 11.39 -13.80 9.36
N ARG A 192 10.85 -13.94 10.59
CA ARG A 192 11.02 -12.93 11.63
C ARG A 192 12.49 -12.54 11.90
N SER A 193 13.39 -13.54 11.93
CA SER A 193 14.83 -13.31 12.14
C SER A 193 15.54 -12.60 10.99
N GLU A 194 14.89 -12.49 9.83
CA GLU A 194 15.44 -11.86 8.63
C GLU A 194 14.90 -10.43 8.42
N LEU A 195 14.03 -9.93 9.32
CA LEU A 195 13.49 -8.55 9.23
C LEU A 195 14.55 -7.44 9.25
N PRO A 196 15.78 -7.63 9.79
CA PRO A 196 16.84 -6.65 9.57
C PRO A 196 17.13 -6.37 8.10
N ILE A 197 17.00 -7.35 7.19
CA ILE A 197 17.14 -7.16 5.73
C ILE A 197 16.08 -6.17 5.23
N PHE A 198 14.82 -6.35 5.64
CA PHE A 198 13.74 -5.44 5.27
C PHE A 198 13.96 -4.02 5.83
N LYS A 199 14.42 -3.93 7.08
CA LYS A 199 14.72 -2.65 7.73
C LYS A 199 15.83 -1.89 6.99
N GLU A 200 16.86 -2.57 6.52
CA GLU A 200 17.95 -1.96 5.75
C GLU A 200 17.42 -1.34 4.44
N ILE A 201 16.61 -2.09 3.68
CA ILE A 201 15.99 -1.62 2.42
C ILE A 201 15.11 -0.39 2.66
N THR A 202 14.28 -0.40 3.72
CA THR A 202 13.39 0.73 4.02
C THR A 202 14.17 1.93 4.54
N SER A 203 15.23 1.74 5.31
CA SER A 203 16.12 2.80 5.78
C SER A 203 16.79 3.51 4.61
N SER A 204 17.43 2.76 3.70
CA SER A 204 18.04 3.32 2.48
C SER A 204 17.04 4.13 1.65
N THR A 205 15.79 3.68 1.57
CA THR A 205 14.75 4.40 0.84
C THR A 205 14.29 5.66 1.58
N SER A 206 14.15 5.60 2.92
CA SER A 206 13.70 6.72 3.74
C SER A 206 14.73 7.85 3.78
N GLU A 207 16.01 7.54 3.89
CA GLU A 207 17.12 8.49 3.81
C GLU A 207 17.12 9.25 2.47
N ARG A 208 16.97 8.51 1.36
CA ARG A 208 16.94 9.10 0.03
C ARG A 208 15.72 9.99 -0.22
N ARG A 209 14.58 9.71 0.43
CA ARG A 209 13.31 10.41 0.24
C ARG A 209 12.95 11.38 1.36
N ASP A 210 13.84 11.53 2.34
CA ASP A 210 13.70 12.45 3.49
C ASP A 210 12.40 12.26 4.26
N TYR A 211 12.12 11.00 4.70
CA TYR A 211 11.04 10.70 5.62
C TYR A 211 11.52 9.78 6.75
N SER A 212 10.80 9.76 7.87
CA SER A 212 11.12 8.91 9.02
C SER A 212 10.62 7.48 8.80
N ASP A 213 11.54 6.51 8.76
CA ASP A 213 11.22 5.08 8.69
C ASP A 213 10.78 4.53 10.05
N LYS A 214 10.09 3.39 10.05
CA LYS A 214 9.76 2.64 11.26
C LYS A 214 10.99 1.95 11.84
N SER A 215 11.01 1.74 13.17
CA SER A 215 12.07 0.97 13.82
C SER A 215 11.98 -0.53 13.50
N LEU A 216 13.07 -1.27 13.68
CA LEU A 216 13.05 -2.73 13.56
C LEU A 216 12.03 -3.36 14.51
N ASP A 217 11.98 -2.91 15.77
CA ASP A 217 10.99 -3.38 16.76
C ASP A 217 9.55 -3.21 16.28
N TYR A 218 9.26 -2.14 15.51
CA TYR A 218 7.92 -1.95 14.91
C TYR A 218 7.62 -3.05 13.89
N TYR A 219 8.57 -3.38 13.03
CA TYR A 219 8.40 -4.43 12.03
C TYR A 219 8.28 -5.82 12.67
N GLU A 220 9.05 -6.09 13.74
CA GLU A 220 8.95 -7.32 14.52
C GLU A 220 7.59 -7.45 15.23
N ASP A 221 7.15 -6.39 15.92
CA ASP A 221 5.83 -6.34 16.55
C ASP A 221 4.71 -6.53 15.52
N PHE A 222 4.87 -5.94 14.31
CA PHE A 222 3.93 -6.09 13.20
C PHE A 222 3.87 -7.53 12.70
N TYR A 223 5.04 -8.15 12.48
CA TYR A 223 5.14 -9.54 12.07
C TYR A 223 4.44 -10.47 13.07
N ASP A 224 4.71 -10.30 14.36
CA ASP A 224 4.11 -11.10 15.42
C ASP A 224 2.59 -10.89 15.53
N ALA A 225 2.10 -9.66 15.36
CA ALA A 225 0.69 -9.35 15.51
C ALA A 225 -0.15 -9.82 14.30
N PHE A 226 0.37 -9.69 13.08
CA PHE A 226 -0.35 -10.02 11.86
C PHE A 226 -0.17 -11.46 11.39
N GLY A 227 0.94 -12.14 11.75
CA GLY A 227 1.18 -13.55 11.44
C GLY A 227 1.01 -13.86 9.94
N ASP A 228 0.09 -14.77 9.61
CA ASP A 228 -0.20 -15.18 8.22
C ASP A 228 -0.99 -14.14 7.42
N ASN A 229 -1.48 -13.08 8.08
CA ASN A 229 -2.15 -11.96 7.44
C ASN A 229 -1.17 -10.88 6.97
N CYS A 230 0.15 -11.09 7.08
CA CYS A 230 1.15 -10.23 6.45
C CYS A 230 2.27 -11.03 5.79
N GLU A 231 2.91 -10.41 4.82
CA GLU A 231 4.10 -10.93 4.16
C GLU A 231 5.16 -9.84 4.02
N PHE A 232 6.32 -10.06 4.62
CA PHE A 232 7.53 -9.31 4.33
C PHE A 232 8.24 -10.02 3.18
N MET A 233 8.21 -9.44 2.00
CA MET A 233 8.74 -10.03 0.77
C MET A 233 9.97 -9.28 0.30
N VAL A 234 10.95 -9.99 -0.22
CA VAL A 234 12.07 -9.44 -0.97
C VAL A 234 12.10 -9.97 -2.40
N ALA A 235 12.59 -9.15 -3.30
CA ALA A 235 12.91 -9.50 -4.67
C ALA A 235 14.43 -9.55 -4.81
N GLU A 236 14.94 -10.70 -5.19
CA GLU A 236 16.36 -11.02 -5.30
C GLU A 236 16.71 -11.39 -6.74
N ILE A 237 17.98 -11.19 -7.11
CA ILE A 237 18.52 -11.64 -8.39
C ILE A 237 19.86 -12.33 -8.18
N ASN A 238 20.09 -13.42 -8.91
CA ASN A 238 21.40 -14.02 -9.07
C ASN A 238 21.99 -13.57 -10.39
N PHE A 239 23.08 -12.80 -10.36
CA PHE A 239 23.66 -12.26 -11.56
C PHE A 239 24.32 -13.32 -12.45
N GLN A 240 24.75 -14.46 -11.89
CA GLN A 240 25.28 -15.58 -12.66
C GLN A 240 24.16 -16.29 -13.44
N ASP A 241 22.98 -16.50 -12.81
CA ASP A 241 21.78 -17.03 -13.45
C ASP A 241 21.30 -16.08 -14.56
N TYR A 242 21.30 -14.76 -14.26
CA TYR A 242 20.95 -13.73 -15.23
C TYR A 242 21.86 -13.73 -16.45
N LEU A 243 23.19 -13.81 -16.26
CA LEU A 243 24.16 -13.93 -17.34
C LEU A 243 23.91 -15.19 -18.20
N THR A 244 23.68 -16.33 -17.56
CA THR A 244 23.40 -17.60 -18.24
C THR A 244 22.12 -17.50 -19.09
N ASN A 245 21.06 -16.88 -18.57
CA ASN A 245 19.82 -16.66 -19.32
C ASN A 245 20.05 -15.76 -20.55
N LEU A 246 20.80 -14.67 -20.39
CA LEU A 246 21.12 -13.78 -21.50
C LEU A 246 21.94 -14.48 -22.61
N GLN A 247 22.90 -15.33 -22.23
CA GLN A 247 23.70 -16.10 -23.18
C GLN A 247 22.85 -17.11 -23.95
N ASN A 248 21.90 -17.79 -23.26
CA ASN A 248 20.96 -18.71 -23.87
C ASN A 248 20.04 -17.98 -24.86
N ASP A 249 19.51 -16.81 -24.47
CA ASP A 249 18.65 -16.00 -25.33
C ASP A 249 19.41 -15.50 -26.58
N LEU A 250 20.65 -15.07 -26.41
CA LEU A 250 21.52 -14.67 -27.53
C LEU A 250 21.80 -15.85 -28.47
N GLY A 251 22.09 -17.05 -27.92
CA GLY A 251 22.26 -18.27 -28.69
C GLY A 251 21.02 -18.63 -29.51
N ASN A 252 19.85 -18.59 -28.88
CA ASN A 252 18.57 -18.83 -29.56
C ASN A 252 18.29 -17.80 -30.67
N LEU A 253 18.70 -16.55 -30.46
CA LEU A 253 18.57 -15.50 -31.46
C LEU A 253 19.54 -15.72 -32.64
N GLY A 254 20.75 -16.24 -32.36
CA GLY A 254 21.75 -16.61 -33.37
C GLY A 254 21.19 -17.70 -34.33
N VAL A 255 20.53 -18.71 -33.81
CA VAL A 255 19.85 -19.74 -34.64
C VAL A 255 18.80 -19.10 -35.55
N LYS A 256 17.96 -18.22 -35.03
CA LYS A 256 16.93 -17.50 -35.82
C LYS A 256 17.57 -16.59 -36.90
N LEU A 257 18.70 -15.98 -36.61
CA LEU A 257 19.46 -15.17 -37.60
C LEU A 257 20.05 -16.02 -38.71
N SER A 258 20.54 -17.24 -38.38
CA SER A 258 21.03 -18.20 -39.37
C SER A 258 19.94 -18.64 -40.33
N ASP A 259 18.80 -19.11 -39.76
CA ASP A 259 17.62 -19.54 -40.56
C ASP A 259 17.10 -18.39 -41.45
N LEU A 260 17.15 -17.17 -40.91
CA LEU A 260 16.72 -16.00 -41.69
C LEU A 260 17.72 -15.65 -42.80
N GLY A 261 19.00 -15.93 -42.57
CA GLY A 261 20.06 -15.81 -43.60
C GLY A 261 19.83 -16.71 -44.78
N GLU A 262 19.47 -17.98 -44.54
CA GLU A 262 19.10 -18.96 -45.57
C GLU A 262 17.87 -18.50 -46.35
N LYS A 263 16.82 -18.00 -45.67
CA LYS A 263 15.62 -17.47 -46.34
C LYS A 263 15.90 -16.23 -47.17
N LEU A 264 16.82 -15.38 -46.76
CA LEU A 264 17.27 -14.23 -47.54
C LEU A 264 18.14 -14.63 -48.72
N ALA A 265 18.95 -15.69 -48.60
CA ALA A 265 19.72 -16.24 -49.73
C ALA A 265 18.78 -16.76 -50.83
N ALA A 266 17.68 -17.38 -50.45
CA ALA A 266 16.64 -17.86 -51.35
C ALA A 266 15.75 -16.74 -51.93
N ASN A 267 15.58 -15.60 -51.20
CA ASN A 267 14.76 -14.47 -51.64
C ASN A 267 15.37 -13.16 -51.16
N PRO A 268 16.43 -12.64 -51.85
CA PRO A 268 17.20 -11.47 -51.42
C PRO A 268 16.39 -10.17 -51.33
N ASP A 269 15.36 -10.01 -52.16
CA ASP A 269 14.52 -8.80 -52.24
C ASP A 269 13.37 -8.76 -51.26
N SER A 270 13.23 -9.76 -50.40
CA SER A 270 12.17 -9.80 -49.38
C SER A 270 12.37 -8.74 -48.31
N ARG A 271 11.64 -7.63 -48.42
CA ARG A 271 11.63 -6.54 -47.43
C ARG A 271 11.26 -7.06 -46.01
N LYS A 272 10.38 -8.05 -45.94
CA LYS A 272 9.98 -8.70 -44.67
C LYS A 272 11.20 -9.30 -43.97
N TYR A 273 11.99 -10.12 -44.70
CA TYR A 273 13.14 -10.80 -44.12
C TYR A 273 14.29 -9.83 -43.84
N GLN A 274 14.46 -8.80 -44.65
CA GLN A 274 15.44 -7.75 -44.37
C GLN A 274 15.11 -6.97 -43.10
N ASN A 275 13.84 -6.60 -42.87
CA ASN A 275 13.41 -5.92 -41.66
C ASN A 275 13.56 -6.82 -40.43
N MET A 276 13.18 -8.08 -40.52
CA MET A 276 13.37 -9.07 -39.43
C MET A 276 14.85 -9.23 -39.07
N LYS A 277 15.76 -9.26 -40.09
CA LYS A 277 17.21 -9.35 -39.86
C LYS A 277 17.71 -8.14 -39.08
N LYS A 278 17.30 -6.93 -39.46
CA LYS A 278 17.67 -5.69 -38.75
C LYS A 278 17.18 -5.70 -37.33
N GLU A 279 15.95 -6.14 -37.11
CA GLU A 279 15.37 -6.26 -35.77
C GLU A 279 16.14 -7.26 -34.89
N TYR A 280 16.43 -8.45 -35.40
CA TYR A 280 17.19 -9.47 -34.66
C TYR A 280 18.64 -9.06 -34.41
N GLN A 281 19.27 -8.34 -35.33
CA GLN A 281 20.60 -7.79 -35.09
C GLN A 281 20.60 -6.75 -33.97
N ALA A 282 19.62 -5.83 -33.94
CA ALA A 282 19.47 -4.85 -32.85
C ALA A 282 19.19 -5.51 -31.51
N GLN A 283 18.43 -6.62 -31.51
CA GLN A 283 18.20 -7.42 -30.29
C GLN A 283 19.50 -8.09 -29.82
N ALA A 284 20.32 -8.65 -30.74
CA ALA A 284 21.61 -9.26 -30.41
C ALA A 284 22.56 -8.26 -29.78
N GLU A 285 22.73 -7.06 -30.37
CA GLU A 285 23.53 -5.96 -29.79
C GLU A 285 23.05 -5.59 -28.37
N THR A 286 21.74 -5.61 -28.15
CA THR A 286 21.16 -5.36 -26.82
C THR A 286 21.53 -6.47 -25.83
N PHE A 287 21.48 -7.75 -26.24
CA PHE A 287 21.90 -8.86 -25.40
C PHE A 287 23.40 -8.81 -25.08
N GLU A 288 24.25 -8.52 -26.07
CA GLU A 288 25.71 -8.40 -25.89
C GLU A 288 26.05 -7.32 -24.85
N LYS A 289 25.38 -6.15 -24.94
CA LYS A 289 25.56 -5.08 -23.96
C LYS A 289 25.15 -5.52 -22.57
N ARG A 290 23.98 -6.16 -22.43
CA ARG A 290 23.48 -6.67 -21.14
C ARG A 290 24.37 -7.78 -20.56
N ILE A 291 24.98 -8.62 -21.41
CA ILE A 291 25.96 -9.63 -21.02
C ILE A 291 27.23 -8.96 -20.43
N SER A 292 27.72 -7.89 -21.05
CA SER A 292 28.84 -7.13 -20.48
C SER A 292 28.50 -6.53 -19.11
N GLU A 293 27.33 -5.88 -19.01
CA GLU A 293 26.84 -5.32 -17.75
C GLU A 293 26.63 -6.40 -16.66
N ALA A 294 26.16 -7.59 -17.04
CA ALA A 294 25.98 -8.71 -16.10
C ALA A 294 27.32 -9.21 -15.55
N LYS A 295 28.38 -9.23 -16.36
CA LYS A 295 29.74 -9.60 -15.92
C LYS A 295 30.31 -8.59 -14.92
N GLU A 296 30.03 -7.28 -15.14
CA GLU A 296 30.42 -6.21 -14.20
C GLU A 296 29.70 -6.38 -12.86
N LEU A 297 28.38 -6.64 -12.90
CA LEU A 297 27.59 -6.90 -11.68
C LEU A 297 28.06 -8.14 -10.93
N ILE A 298 28.46 -9.21 -11.61
CA ILE A 298 29.04 -10.38 -10.96
C ILE A 298 30.40 -10.03 -10.31
N ALA A 299 31.22 -9.22 -10.94
CA ALA A 299 32.48 -8.78 -10.37
C ALA A 299 32.29 -7.91 -9.11
N GLU A 300 31.22 -7.11 -9.06
CA GLU A 300 30.89 -6.23 -7.93
C GLU A 300 30.18 -6.97 -6.78
N HIS A 301 29.18 -7.80 -7.09
CA HIS A 301 28.28 -8.40 -6.10
C HIS A 301 28.51 -9.91 -5.85
N GLY A 302 29.37 -10.56 -6.64
CA GLY A 302 29.65 -12.00 -6.51
C GLY A 302 28.58 -12.88 -7.15
N SER A 303 28.53 -14.14 -6.67
CA SER A 303 27.64 -15.21 -7.18
C SER A 303 26.43 -15.49 -6.30
N GLU A 304 26.28 -14.77 -5.21
CA GLU A 304 25.15 -14.94 -4.30
C GLU A 304 23.89 -14.19 -4.81
N ASP A 305 22.73 -14.55 -4.24
CA ASP A 305 21.50 -13.84 -4.52
C ASP A 305 21.53 -12.42 -3.90
N VAL A 306 21.28 -11.40 -4.69
CA VAL A 306 21.34 -9.98 -4.30
C VAL A 306 19.94 -9.43 -4.12
N VAL A 307 19.65 -8.85 -2.96
CA VAL A 307 18.37 -8.21 -2.66
C VAL A 307 18.28 -6.88 -3.39
N MET A 308 17.23 -6.69 -4.18
CA MET A 308 17.00 -5.48 -4.96
C MET A 308 15.91 -4.58 -4.38
N ALA A 309 14.87 -5.16 -3.81
CA ALA A 309 13.71 -4.47 -3.26
C ALA A 309 13.01 -5.31 -2.20
N GLY A 310 12.27 -4.64 -1.32
CA GLY A 310 11.43 -5.30 -0.33
C GLY A 310 10.08 -4.61 -0.17
N SER A 311 9.06 -5.37 0.21
CA SER A 311 7.70 -4.85 0.46
C SER A 311 7.02 -5.63 1.59
N LEU A 312 6.27 -4.89 2.42
CA LEU A 312 5.34 -5.45 3.38
C LEU A 312 3.93 -5.39 2.80
N PHE A 313 3.30 -6.54 2.71
CA PHE A 313 1.91 -6.70 2.31
C PHE A 313 1.05 -7.15 3.47
N VAL A 314 -0.21 -6.70 3.50
CA VAL A 314 -1.22 -7.09 4.48
C VAL A 314 -2.43 -7.65 3.74
N TYR A 315 -3.02 -8.69 4.29
CA TYR A 315 -4.19 -9.34 3.73
C TYR A 315 -5.36 -9.30 4.70
N THR A 316 -6.48 -8.83 4.22
CA THR A 316 -7.78 -8.92 4.90
C THR A 316 -8.77 -9.68 4.00
N ALA A 317 -9.96 -9.95 4.49
CA ALA A 317 -11.01 -10.51 3.64
C ALA A 317 -11.47 -9.57 2.51
N ARG A 318 -11.16 -8.27 2.59
CA ARG A 318 -11.66 -7.22 1.68
C ARG A 318 -10.59 -6.67 0.76
N GLU A 319 -9.37 -6.53 1.26
CA GLU A 319 -8.28 -5.94 0.50
C GLU A 319 -6.93 -6.58 0.82
N ALA A 320 -6.07 -6.67 -0.18
CA ALA A 320 -4.63 -6.86 -0.02
C ALA A 320 -3.96 -5.49 -0.13
N ILE A 321 -3.06 -5.16 0.78
CA ILE A 321 -2.52 -3.82 0.96
C ILE A 321 -1.01 -3.81 0.77
N TYR A 322 -0.50 -2.88 -0.03
CA TYR A 322 0.92 -2.56 -0.21
C TYR A 322 1.34 -1.50 0.82
N LEU A 323 1.80 -1.93 2.01
CA LEU A 323 1.91 -1.04 3.17
C LEU A 323 3.22 -0.27 3.24
N PHE A 324 4.35 -0.97 3.23
CA PHE A 324 5.70 -0.39 3.26
C PHE A 324 6.58 -1.00 2.19
N SER A 325 7.51 -0.23 1.66
CA SER A 325 8.42 -0.73 0.64
C SER A 325 9.70 0.08 0.55
N GLY A 326 10.73 -0.56 0.04
CA GLY A 326 11.98 0.06 -0.34
C GLY A 326 12.62 -0.64 -1.53
N SER A 327 13.57 0.04 -2.16
CA SER A 327 14.38 -0.50 -3.25
C SER A 327 15.71 0.22 -3.35
N TYR A 328 16.75 -0.50 -3.74
CA TYR A 328 18.04 0.07 -4.05
C TYR A 328 18.05 0.65 -5.46
N THR A 329 18.52 1.89 -5.61
CA THR A 329 18.50 2.64 -6.89
C THR A 329 19.38 2.04 -7.95
N GLU A 330 20.48 1.43 -7.55
CA GLU A 330 21.43 0.76 -8.46
C GLU A 330 20.77 -0.36 -9.27
N PHE A 331 19.72 -1.01 -8.69
CA PHE A 331 18.98 -2.08 -9.34
C PHE A 331 17.68 -1.63 -10.02
N ASN A 332 17.43 -0.32 -10.16
CA ASN A 332 16.20 0.19 -10.79
C ASN A 332 15.94 -0.37 -12.19
N LYS A 333 17.00 -0.70 -12.94
CA LYS A 333 16.90 -1.28 -14.30
C LYS A 333 16.21 -2.65 -14.35
N PHE A 334 16.16 -3.35 -13.20
CA PHE A 334 15.49 -4.66 -13.05
C PHE A 334 14.02 -4.55 -12.69
N TYR A 335 13.55 -3.36 -12.29
CA TYR A 335 12.16 -3.11 -11.92
C TYR A 335 11.59 -4.10 -10.87
N ALA A 336 12.41 -4.54 -9.94
CA ALA A 336 12.07 -5.54 -8.92
C ALA A 336 10.75 -5.26 -8.17
N PRO A 337 10.37 -3.99 -7.84
CA PRO A 337 9.07 -3.71 -7.25
C PRO A 337 7.87 -4.19 -8.09
N VAL A 338 7.99 -4.26 -9.43
CA VAL A 338 6.89 -4.75 -10.29
C VAL A 338 6.62 -6.24 -10.07
N ALA A 339 7.69 -7.05 -9.89
CA ALA A 339 7.54 -8.47 -9.57
C ALA A 339 6.81 -8.69 -8.24
N LEU A 340 7.14 -7.88 -7.21
CA LEU A 340 6.48 -7.91 -5.90
C LEU A 340 4.99 -7.55 -6.01
N GLN A 341 4.63 -6.53 -6.81
CA GLN A 341 3.23 -6.15 -7.02
C GLN A 341 2.44 -7.26 -7.73
N GLU A 342 3.01 -7.88 -8.75
CA GLU A 342 2.34 -8.99 -9.44
C GLU A 342 2.12 -10.18 -8.52
N HIS A 343 3.12 -10.54 -7.73
CA HIS A 343 3.03 -11.62 -6.75
C HIS A 343 1.87 -11.42 -5.78
N VAL A 344 1.79 -10.26 -5.14
CA VAL A 344 0.73 -10.00 -4.15
C VAL A 344 -0.67 -9.97 -4.78
N MET A 345 -0.81 -9.46 -6.02
CA MET A 345 -2.10 -9.51 -6.72
C MET A 345 -2.50 -10.95 -7.07
N LEU A 346 -1.55 -11.80 -7.46
CA LEU A 346 -1.81 -13.24 -7.69
C LEU A 346 -2.20 -13.94 -6.39
N GLU A 347 -1.54 -13.65 -5.29
CA GLU A 347 -1.87 -14.20 -3.98
C GLU A 347 -3.23 -13.69 -3.48
N ALA A 348 -3.57 -12.43 -3.70
CA ALA A 348 -4.90 -11.88 -3.40
C ALA A 348 -6.00 -12.58 -4.21
N ILE A 349 -5.78 -12.81 -5.51
CA ILE A 349 -6.71 -13.59 -6.35
C ILE A 349 -6.87 -15.01 -5.82
N ARG A 350 -5.77 -15.68 -5.46
CA ARG A 350 -5.79 -17.03 -4.88
C ARG A 350 -6.59 -17.11 -3.58
N ARG A 351 -6.52 -16.05 -2.74
CA ARG A 351 -7.26 -15.92 -1.48
C ARG A 351 -8.70 -15.45 -1.69
N GLY A 352 -9.12 -15.11 -2.90
CA GLY A 352 -10.46 -14.56 -3.19
C GLY A 352 -10.65 -13.12 -2.68
N ILE A 353 -9.57 -12.36 -2.51
CA ILE A 353 -9.61 -10.97 -2.06
C ILE A 353 -9.99 -10.05 -3.24
N PRO A 354 -11.07 -9.25 -3.14
CA PRO A 354 -11.62 -8.53 -4.27
C PRO A 354 -10.84 -7.27 -4.67
N THR A 355 -10.04 -6.71 -3.75
CA THR A 355 -9.38 -5.41 -3.98
C THR A 355 -7.91 -5.46 -3.65
N TYR A 356 -7.10 -4.84 -4.50
CA TYR A 356 -5.71 -4.53 -4.21
C TYR A 356 -5.54 -3.03 -3.95
N ASN A 357 -5.10 -2.69 -2.74
CA ASN A 357 -4.87 -1.33 -2.28
C ASN A 357 -3.36 -1.03 -2.30
N PHE A 358 -2.93 -0.24 -3.29
CA PHE A 358 -1.54 0.22 -3.39
C PHE A 358 -1.20 1.30 -2.38
N LEU A 359 -2.15 1.72 -1.53
CA LEU A 359 -2.03 2.86 -0.62
C LEU A 359 -1.70 4.20 -1.30
N GLY A 360 -1.00 5.05 -0.57
CA GLY A 360 -0.88 6.47 -0.78
C GLY A 360 -0.29 6.93 -2.10
N ILE A 361 -0.88 7.99 -2.62
CA ILE A 361 -0.34 8.89 -3.63
C ILE A 361 -0.47 10.33 -3.14
N GLN A 362 0.21 11.26 -3.78
CA GLN A 362 0.17 12.67 -3.34
C GLN A 362 -1.16 13.38 -3.64
N GLY A 363 -1.98 12.85 -4.56
CA GLY A 363 -3.19 13.56 -5.04
C GLY A 363 -2.85 14.76 -5.93
N VAL A 364 -1.71 14.72 -6.61
CA VAL A 364 -1.23 15.70 -7.59
C VAL A 364 -1.11 15.01 -8.95
N PHE A 365 -1.75 15.58 -9.97
CA PHE A 365 -1.94 14.92 -11.28
C PHE A 365 -1.21 15.64 -12.45
N ASP A 366 -0.23 16.46 -12.13
CA ASP A 366 0.61 17.18 -13.09
C ASP A 366 1.78 16.34 -13.68
N GLY A 367 1.85 15.06 -13.31
CA GLY A 367 2.91 14.15 -13.73
C GLY A 367 4.17 14.18 -12.84
N SER A 368 4.22 14.99 -11.79
CA SER A 368 5.37 15.05 -10.86
C SER A 368 5.41 13.86 -9.90
N ASP A 369 4.25 13.28 -9.51
CA ASP A 369 4.19 12.14 -8.60
C ASP A 369 4.70 10.85 -9.25
N GLY A 370 5.96 10.49 -8.95
CA GLY A 370 6.58 9.24 -9.41
C GLY A 370 5.94 7.99 -8.83
N VAL A 371 5.31 8.07 -7.64
CA VAL A 371 4.59 6.95 -7.01
C VAL A 371 3.31 6.66 -7.77
N LEU A 372 2.54 7.69 -8.13
CA LEU A 372 1.36 7.55 -8.98
C LEU A 372 1.73 6.94 -10.34
N ARG A 373 2.76 7.46 -11.01
CA ARG A 373 3.22 6.92 -12.30
C ARG A 373 3.60 5.44 -12.23
N PHE A 374 4.22 5.00 -11.13
CA PHE A 374 4.51 3.58 -10.88
C PHE A 374 3.22 2.76 -10.78
N LYS A 375 2.26 3.22 -9.96
CA LYS A 375 0.99 2.50 -9.71
C LYS A 375 0.09 2.45 -10.96
N GLN A 376 0.12 3.46 -11.81
CA GLN A 376 -0.59 3.50 -13.09
C GLN A 376 -0.22 2.37 -14.06
N ASN A 377 0.97 1.76 -13.91
CA ASN A 377 1.32 0.57 -14.72
C ASN A 377 0.32 -0.58 -14.52
N PHE A 378 -0.32 -0.66 -13.35
CA PHE A 378 -1.22 -1.75 -13.00
C PHE A 378 -2.69 -1.45 -13.34
N ASN A 379 -3.03 -0.27 -13.87
CA ASN A 379 -4.35 0.13 -14.33
C ASN A 379 -5.42 -0.04 -13.25
N GLY A 380 -5.42 0.85 -12.29
CA GLY A 380 -6.40 0.96 -11.21
C GLY A 380 -7.22 2.24 -11.27
N SER A 381 -7.76 2.64 -10.15
CA SER A 381 -8.47 3.89 -9.92
C SER A 381 -7.97 4.59 -8.65
N ILE A 382 -8.39 5.82 -8.45
CA ILE A 382 -7.98 6.61 -7.31
C ILE A 382 -9.19 6.87 -6.42
N VAL A 383 -8.98 6.74 -5.11
CA VAL A 383 -9.98 6.98 -4.08
C VAL A 383 -9.46 8.07 -3.15
N ARG A 384 -10.23 9.15 -2.99
CA ARG A 384 -9.98 10.18 -2.00
C ARG A 384 -10.78 9.90 -0.74
N LYS A 385 -10.13 9.85 0.40
CA LYS A 385 -10.75 9.67 1.71
C LYS A 385 -11.24 11.01 2.29
N MET A 386 -12.01 10.94 3.37
CA MET A 386 -12.61 12.13 4.00
C MET A 386 -11.60 13.02 4.74
N GLY A 387 -10.39 12.52 5.02
CA GLY A 387 -9.40 13.23 5.83
C GLY A 387 -9.65 13.14 7.34
N THR A 388 -9.06 14.05 8.09
CA THR A 388 -9.01 14.02 9.56
C THR A 388 -10.01 14.97 10.18
N PHE A 389 -10.71 14.49 11.20
CA PHE A 389 -11.65 15.25 12.02
C PHE A 389 -11.22 15.24 13.47
N ARG A 390 -11.22 16.42 14.12
CA ARG A 390 -10.78 16.63 15.50
C ARG A 390 -11.90 17.15 16.36
N TYR A 391 -12.12 16.53 17.51
CA TYR A 391 -13.04 17.00 18.51
C TYR A 391 -12.29 17.25 19.84
N TYR A 392 -12.52 18.40 20.43
CA TYR A 392 -11.90 18.80 21.70
C TYR A 392 -12.97 18.84 22.81
N PRO A 393 -13.12 17.76 23.62
CA PRO A 393 -14.12 17.69 24.68
C PRO A 393 -14.03 18.83 25.70
N ARG A 394 -12.85 19.42 25.87
CA ARG A 394 -12.56 20.51 26.82
C ARG A 394 -11.73 21.60 26.11
N PRO A 395 -12.35 22.39 25.22
CA PRO A 395 -11.60 23.29 24.34
C PRO A 395 -10.80 24.37 25.05
N LEU A 396 -11.31 24.92 26.17
CA LEU A 396 -10.57 25.90 26.97
C LEU A 396 -9.31 25.29 27.60
N LYS A 397 -9.42 24.05 28.13
CA LYS A 397 -8.27 23.35 28.68
C LYS A 397 -7.22 23.04 27.59
N LYS A 398 -7.67 22.64 26.41
CA LYS A 398 -6.78 22.38 25.25
C LYS A 398 -6.02 23.68 24.89
N LYS A 399 -6.72 24.80 24.74
CA LYS A 399 -6.10 26.10 24.43
C LYS A 399 -5.07 26.52 25.49
N ALA A 400 -5.38 26.35 26.78
CA ALA A 400 -4.44 26.69 27.86
C ALA A 400 -3.15 25.84 27.79
N ILE A 401 -3.30 24.53 27.55
CA ILE A 401 -2.15 23.62 27.40
C ILE A 401 -1.31 23.98 26.17
N ASP A 402 -1.95 24.25 25.01
CA ASP A 402 -1.24 24.64 23.81
C ASP A 402 -0.48 25.96 23.97
N SER A 403 -1.06 26.91 24.68
CA SER A 403 -0.39 28.18 25.03
C SER A 403 0.85 27.94 25.90
N VAL A 404 0.75 27.06 26.90
CA VAL A 404 1.90 26.69 27.75
C VAL A 404 2.97 25.95 26.94
N LYS A 405 2.59 25.03 26.08
CA LYS A 405 3.54 24.32 25.19
C LYS A 405 4.31 25.31 24.31
N LYS A 406 3.59 26.26 23.70
CA LYS A 406 4.18 27.30 22.85
C LYS A 406 5.17 28.17 23.63
N LEU A 407 4.84 28.53 24.87
CA LEU A 407 5.75 29.30 25.76
C LEU A 407 7.01 28.52 26.15
N LEU A 408 6.91 27.17 26.20
CA LEU A 408 8.04 26.29 26.53
C LEU A 408 8.83 25.84 25.28
N GLY A 409 8.53 26.37 24.07
CA GLY A 409 9.19 26.00 22.84
C GLY A 409 8.91 24.54 22.38
N ARG A 410 7.85 23.94 22.91
CA ARG A 410 7.40 22.56 22.57
C ARG A 410 6.17 22.68 21.69
N SER A 411 6.37 22.62 20.39
CA SER A 411 5.26 22.54 19.39
C SER A 411 4.72 21.10 19.30
#